data_671cd672bb564dc3b9c68de2e4c3dcc0
#
_entry.id   671cd672bb564dc3b9c68de2e4c3dcc0
#
_cell.length_a   1.000
_cell.length_b   1.000
_cell.length_c   1.000
_cell.angle_alpha   90.00
_cell.angle_beta   90.00
_cell.angle_gamma   90.00
#
_symmetry.space_group_name_H-M   'P 1'
#
loop_
_entity.id
_entity.type
_entity.pdbx_description
1 polymer ?
#
loop_
_entity_poly.entity_id
_entity_poly.type
_entity_poly.pdbx_seq_one_letter_code
_entity_poly.pdbx_strand_id
1 'polypeptide(L)'
;MEELLNQVLLSQDREVFNQIFDDYYPIDIALSLEALEDEEGNLLKTFTEMASDDQLVEILKEAEPDLQRQIIQSISFKRTSTLFHLMPDDDVVDILGYLSVDLRKQYLSMMKNTSQENLKAMLAYDPQTAGGLMTTEFITLKENLTVSATLNKLREISPNTEVIDTLFIRNVHHSLVGWIDIRDLFIHDAEMKLSEFMNTQIVSVTPEVDQEEVAQLSAKYNLSVVPVVNHRQVLLGIITIDDIVDVLQEEYQEDILRMGGVQESEEIGGPFAESLKKRLPWLMINLVTAFLASATVALFDDTISKVVALAAISPIITGMGGNSASQTLALVIQGIALGKLDLKEDRNLVFKEIVLALVNGFFTGLIAAIVMFVFYQNFYLSVIVVLAMMINLACGALFGYFVPLIIKTLHQDPALASTIFITTATDVLGYLAFLGLAQVFLPLIV
;
A
#
# COMPACT_ATOMS: atom_id res chain seq x y z
N MET A 1 1.28 -27.34 11.76
CA MET A 1 2.67 -27.14 11.40
C MET A 1 3.50 -26.75 12.61
N GLU A 2 3.14 -25.70 13.35
CA GLU A 2 3.83 -25.17 14.54
C GLU A 2 4.21 -26.26 15.57
N GLU A 3 3.26 -27.10 16.03
CA GLU A 3 3.53 -28.18 16.96
C GLU A 3 4.54 -29.21 16.41
N LEU A 4 4.44 -29.53 15.12
CA LEU A 4 5.36 -30.46 14.45
C LEU A 4 6.77 -29.87 14.40
N LEU A 5 6.89 -28.61 13.96
CA LEU A 5 8.17 -27.91 13.88
C LEU A 5 8.82 -27.81 15.27
N ASN A 6 8.05 -27.44 16.30
CA ASN A 6 8.52 -27.38 17.69
C ASN A 6 9.05 -28.74 18.18
N GLN A 7 8.32 -29.84 17.96
CA GLN A 7 8.76 -31.17 18.34
C GLN A 7 10.05 -31.58 17.64
N VAL A 8 10.17 -31.28 16.34
CA VAL A 8 11.35 -31.62 15.53
C VAL A 8 12.56 -30.81 15.98
N LEU A 9 12.40 -29.52 16.28
CA LEU A 9 13.47 -28.68 16.79
C LEU A 9 13.94 -29.15 18.20
N LEU A 10 13.03 -29.55 19.07
CA LEU A 10 13.36 -30.09 20.39
C LEU A 10 14.05 -31.45 20.31
N SER A 11 13.65 -32.31 19.39
CA SER A 11 14.24 -33.64 19.19
C SER A 11 15.52 -33.63 18.37
N GLN A 12 15.76 -32.58 17.61
CA GLN A 12 16.87 -32.41 16.67
C GLN A 12 16.95 -33.53 15.61
N ASP A 13 15.79 -34.07 15.22
CA ASP A 13 15.70 -35.14 14.21
C ASP A 13 15.85 -34.55 12.79
N ARG A 14 17.02 -34.71 12.20
CA ARG A 14 17.35 -34.19 10.87
C ARG A 14 16.57 -34.87 9.72
N GLU A 15 16.17 -36.13 9.85
CA GLU A 15 15.41 -36.78 8.78
C GLU A 15 13.99 -36.19 8.70
N VAL A 16 13.34 -36.04 9.84
CA VAL A 16 12.01 -35.41 9.91
C VAL A 16 12.07 -33.94 9.57
N PHE A 17 13.16 -33.24 9.97
CA PHE A 17 13.37 -31.84 9.61
C PHE A 17 13.44 -31.62 8.09
N ASN A 18 14.19 -32.46 7.37
CA ASN A 18 14.26 -32.37 5.90
C ASN A 18 12.91 -32.72 5.24
N GLN A 19 12.17 -33.68 5.80
CA GLN A 19 10.83 -33.99 5.31
C GLN A 19 9.86 -32.81 5.41
N ILE A 20 10.01 -31.93 6.40
CA ILE A 20 9.21 -30.71 6.49
C ILE A 20 9.40 -29.85 5.25
N PHE A 21 10.64 -29.66 4.76
CA PHE A 21 10.90 -28.89 3.54
C PHE A 21 10.45 -29.59 2.26
N ASP A 22 10.32 -30.92 2.28
CA ASP A 22 9.76 -31.67 1.14
C ASP A 22 8.22 -31.62 1.11
N ASP A 23 7.57 -31.54 2.28
CA ASP A 23 6.11 -31.64 2.42
C ASP A 23 5.39 -30.27 2.51
N TYR A 24 6.09 -29.20 2.87
CA TYR A 24 5.50 -27.88 3.13
C TYR A 24 6.22 -26.76 2.37
N TYR A 25 5.49 -25.72 2.03
CA TYR A 25 6.06 -24.54 1.38
C TYR A 25 6.89 -23.71 2.37
N PRO A 26 7.96 -23.03 1.89
CA PRO A 26 8.80 -22.18 2.73
C PRO A 26 8.03 -21.12 3.54
N ILE A 27 7.00 -20.51 2.94
CA ILE A 27 6.12 -19.56 3.62
C ILE A 27 5.42 -20.15 4.84
N ASP A 28 4.92 -21.39 4.75
CA ASP A 28 4.25 -22.07 5.87
C ASP A 28 5.22 -22.35 7.02
N ILE A 29 6.49 -22.63 6.68
CA ILE A 29 7.57 -22.84 7.65
C ILE A 29 7.94 -21.53 8.33
N ALA A 30 8.09 -20.44 7.55
CA ALA A 30 8.38 -19.09 8.07
C ALA A 30 7.29 -18.64 9.05
N LEU A 31 6.02 -18.69 8.67
CA LEU A 31 4.88 -18.36 9.53
C LEU A 31 4.84 -19.21 10.81
N SER A 32 5.21 -20.49 10.70
CA SER A 32 5.28 -21.37 11.87
C SER A 32 6.43 -21.02 12.82
N LEU A 33 7.56 -20.55 12.28
CA LEU A 33 8.69 -20.05 13.07
C LEU A 33 8.32 -18.76 13.82
N GLU A 34 7.60 -17.85 13.19
CA GLU A 34 7.10 -16.62 13.80
C GLU A 34 6.11 -16.86 14.94
N ALA A 35 5.28 -17.90 14.80
CA ALA A 35 4.30 -18.27 15.80
C ALA A 35 4.91 -19.02 17.00
N LEU A 36 6.16 -19.50 16.92
CA LEU A 36 6.79 -20.22 18.02
C LEU A 36 7.09 -19.29 19.20
N GLU A 37 6.61 -19.66 20.41
CA GLU A 37 6.99 -19.02 21.66
C GLU A 37 8.46 -19.39 22.01
N ASP A 38 9.41 -18.61 21.54
CA ASP A 38 10.86 -18.82 21.76
C ASP A 38 11.47 -17.65 22.55
N GLU A 39 11.08 -17.51 23.83
CA GLU A 39 11.54 -16.39 24.71
C GLU A 39 13.07 -16.33 24.84
N GLU A 40 13.80 -17.44 24.67
CA GLU A 40 15.24 -17.52 24.81
C GLU A 40 16.03 -17.60 23.49
N GLY A 41 15.35 -17.65 22.34
CA GLY A 41 15.97 -17.77 21.00
C GLY A 41 16.65 -19.11 20.74
N ASN A 42 16.35 -20.13 21.55
CA ASN A 42 17.00 -21.44 21.46
C ASN A 42 16.46 -22.28 20.31
N LEU A 43 15.16 -22.20 20.02
CA LEU A 43 14.52 -22.94 18.93
C LEU A 43 14.97 -22.40 17.57
N LEU A 44 15.00 -21.09 17.40
CA LEU A 44 15.48 -20.45 16.19
C LEU A 44 16.95 -20.76 15.92
N LYS A 45 17.79 -20.76 16.96
CA LYS A 45 19.20 -21.17 16.83
C LYS A 45 19.31 -22.63 16.39
N THR A 46 18.55 -23.53 16.99
CA THR A 46 18.49 -24.94 16.59
C THR A 46 18.05 -25.08 15.13
N PHE A 47 17.01 -24.35 14.72
CA PHE A 47 16.55 -24.29 13.34
C PHE A 47 17.70 -23.91 12.39
N THR A 48 18.36 -22.79 12.66
CA THR A 48 19.46 -22.31 11.81
C THR A 48 20.67 -23.24 11.79
N GLU A 49 20.94 -24.02 12.84
CA GLU A 49 22.00 -25.04 12.87
C GLU A 49 21.62 -26.32 12.09
N MET A 50 20.33 -26.64 12.00
CA MET A 50 19.81 -27.81 11.27
C MET A 50 19.64 -27.55 9.78
N ALA A 51 19.18 -26.36 9.42
CA ALA A 51 18.87 -25.95 8.05
C ALA A 51 20.13 -25.81 7.18
N SER A 52 20.04 -26.25 5.93
CA SER A 52 21.05 -25.98 4.89
C SER A 52 21.04 -24.51 4.48
N ASP A 53 22.06 -24.09 3.73
CA ASP A 53 22.11 -22.69 3.25
C ASP A 53 20.98 -22.41 2.24
N ASP A 54 20.65 -23.36 1.36
CA ASP A 54 19.53 -23.22 0.41
C ASP A 54 18.17 -23.13 1.15
N GLN A 55 17.94 -23.95 2.18
CA GLN A 55 16.74 -23.89 3.00
C GLN A 55 16.60 -22.55 3.75
N LEU A 56 17.73 -22.01 4.25
CA LEU A 56 17.72 -20.69 4.91
C LEU A 56 17.43 -19.57 3.94
N VAL A 57 17.92 -19.64 2.70
CA VAL A 57 17.59 -18.65 1.66
C VAL A 57 16.10 -18.66 1.37
N GLU A 58 15.50 -19.85 1.16
CA GLU A 58 14.06 -19.97 0.93
C GLU A 58 13.24 -19.38 2.08
N ILE A 59 13.64 -19.63 3.33
CA ILE A 59 12.94 -19.06 4.49
C ILE A 59 13.15 -17.54 4.60
N LEU A 60 14.36 -17.04 4.33
CA LEU A 60 14.65 -15.62 4.39
C LEU A 60 13.90 -14.80 3.33
N LYS A 61 13.57 -15.40 2.19
CA LYS A 61 12.75 -14.77 1.15
C LYS A 61 11.30 -14.58 1.59
N GLU A 62 10.75 -15.51 2.34
CA GLU A 62 9.35 -15.55 2.75
C GLU A 62 9.10 -14.98 4.17
N ALA A 63 10.15 -14.74 4.94
CA ALA A 63 10.05 -14.33 6.34
C ALA A 63 9.82 -12.82 6.48
N GLU A 64 8.97 -12.43 7.43
CA GLU A 64 8.80 -11.03 7.84
C GLU A 64 10.12 -10.41 8.36
N PRO A 65 10.30 -9.08 8.27
CA PRO A 65 11.55 -8.39 8.62
C PRO A 65 12.09 -8.70 10.02
N ASP A 66 11.21 -8.96 10.97
CA ASP A 66 11.63 -9.27 12.34
C ASP A 66 12.21 -10.68 12.46
N LEU A 67 11.64 -11.68 11.77
CA LEU A 67 12.19 -13.03 11.71
C LEU A 67 13.49 -13.04 10.90
N GLN A 68 13.57 -12.32 9.77
CA GLN A 68 14.79 -12.16 8.98
C GLN A 68 15.94 -11.63 9.86
N ARG A 69 15.69 -10.59 10.65
CA ARG A 69 16.65 -9.99 11.56
C ARG A 69 17.12 -10.99 12.63
N GLN A 70 16.20 -11.75 13.22
CA GLN A 70 16.50 -12.77 14.23
C GLN A 70 17.35 -13.90 13.65
N ILE A 71 17.01 -14.41 12.45
CA ILE A 71 17.79 -15.42 11.74
C ILE A 71 19.21 -14.93 11.51
N ILE A 72 19.39 -13.73 10.95
CA ILE A 72 20.70 -13.15 10.65
C ILE A 72 21.54 -12.96 11.93
N GLN A 73 20.91 -12.58 13.03
CA GLN A 73 21.61 -12.44 14.31
C GLN A 73 21.97 -13.79 14.96
N SER A 74 21.24 -14.86 14.66
CA SER A 74 21.48 -16.20 15.20
C SER A 74 22.62 -16.94 14.52
N ILE A 75 22.98 -16.58 13.28
CA ILE A 75 24.02 -17.23 12.47
C ILE A 75 25.33 -16.44 12.44
N SER A 76 26.41 -17.11 12.06
CA SER A 76 27.71 -16.46 11.95
C SER A 76 27.75 -15.49 10.78
N PHE A 77 28.46 -14.37 10.94
CA PHE A 77 28.67 -13.35 9.93
C PHE A 77 29.16 -13.91 8.56
N LYS A 78 30.02 -14.95 8.61
CA LYS A 78 30.52 -15.62 7.41
C LYS A 78 29.38 -16.38 6.69
N ARG A 79 28.50 -17.03 7.45
CA ARG A 79 27.36 -17.77 6.90
C ARG A 79 26.34 -16.81 6.27
N THR A 80 26.01 -15.71 6.94
CA THR A 80 25.15 -14.66 6.36
C THR A 80 25.70 -14.16 5.02
N SER A 81 27.02 -13.90 4.95
CA SER A 81 27.65 -13.50 3.68
C SER A 81 27.51 -14.56 2.58
N THR A 82 27.50 -15.85 2.94
CA THR A 82 27.27 -16.94 1.97
C THR A 82 25.81 -16.93 1.50
N LEU A 83 24.85 -16.76 2.41
CA LEU A 83 23.42 -16.68 2.06
C LEU A 83 23.16 -15.50 1.11
N PHE A 84 23.69 -14.33 1.39
CA PHE A 84 23.58 -13.16 0.52
C PHE A 84 24.19 -13.32 -0.89
N HIS A 85 25.02 -14.32 -1.11
CA HIS A 85 25.51 -14.67 -2.45
C HIS A 85 24.59 -15.66 -3.19
N LEU A 86 23.67 -16.29 -2.47
CA LEU A 86 22.70 -17.24 -3.01
C LEU A 86 21.31 -16.59 -3.22
N MET A 87 21.09 -15.43 -2.60
CA MET A 87 19.83 -14.67 -2.69
C MET A 87 19.87 -13.69 -3.88
N PRO A 88 18.73 -13.35 -4.48
CA PRO A 88 18.57 -12.23 -5.40
C PRO A 88 19.03 -10.90 -4.80
N ASP A 89 19.47 -9.97 -5.65
CA ASP A 89 20.05 -8.69 -5.20
C ASP A 89 19.01 -7.80 -4.46
N ASP A 90 17.74 -7.83 -4.86
CA ASP A 90 16.59 -7.12 -4.23
C ASP A 90 16.32 -7.64 -2.82
N ASP A 91 16.15 -8.96 -2.64
CA ASP A 91 15.98 -9.57 -1.32
C ASP A 91 17.13 -9.19 -0.36
N VAL A 92 18.36 -9.17 -0.87
CA VAL A 92 19.53 -8.76 -0.07
C VAL A 92 19.47 -7.28 0.28
N VAL A 93 19.00 -6.42 -0.63
CA VAL A 93 18.83 -4.98 -0.40
C VAL A 93 17.80 -4.74 0.69
N ASP A 94 16.68 -5.44 0.67
CA ASP A 94 15.62 -5.31 1.66
C ASP A 94 16.11 -5.68 3.05
N ILE A 95 16.76 -6.84 3.17
CA ILE A 95 17.36 -7.25 4.44
C ILE A 95 18.41 -6.23 4.91
N LEU A 96 19.28 -5.75 4.03
CA LEU A 96 20.28 -4.74 4.37
C LEU A 96 19.64 -3.40 4.75
N GLY A 97 18.45 -3.09 4.21
CA GLY A 97 17.65 -1.92 4.53
C GLY A 97 17.27 -1.84 6.00
N TYR A 98 16.89 -2.96 6.61
CA TYR A 98 16.51 -3.06 8.02
C TYR A 98 17.69 -3.16 9.00
N LEU A 99 18.91 -3.41 8.51
CA LEU A 99 20.08 -3.52 9.37
C LEU A 99 20.65 -2.14 9.75
N SER A 100 21.35 -2.09 10.90
CA SER A 100 22.07 -0.89 11.30
C SER A 100 23.15 -0.52 10.27
N VAL A 101 23.43 0.78 10.15
CA VAL A 101 24.41 1.31 9.18
C VAL A 101 25.78 0.62 9.28
N ASP A 102 26.20 0.26 10.49
CA ASP A 102 27.51 -0.38 10.72
C ASP A 102 27.52 -1.84 10.25
N LEU A 103 26.45 -2.61 10.53
CA LEU A 103 26.29 -3.98 10.04
C LEU A 103 26.16 -4.01 8.53
N ARG A 104 25.37 -3.13 7.94
CA ARG A 104 25.24 -2.98 6.49
C ARG A 104 26.58 -2.75 5.81
N LYS A 105 27.41 -1.83 6.33
CA LYS A 105 28.76 -1.58 5.81
C LYS A 105 29.66 -2.81 5.92
N GLN A 106 29.56 -3.56 7.01
CA GLN A 106 30.36 -4.77 7.19
C GLN A 106 29.99 -5.84 6.17
N TYR A 107 28.70 -6.14 5.97
CA TYR A 107 28.26 -7.13 4.98
C TYR A 107 28.62 -6.72 3.56
N LEU A 108 28.37 -5.47 3.18
CA LEU A 108 28.77 -4.94 1.87
C LEU A 108 30.28 -5.06 1.61
N SER A 109 31.12 -4.89 2.63
CA SER A 109 32.59 -4.96 2.47
C SER A 109 33.13 -6.38 2.18
N MET A 110 32.30 -7.42 2.44
CA MET A 110 32.68 -8.82 2.18
C MET A 110 32.21 -9.34 0.83
N MET A 111 31.34 -8.60 0.16
CA MET A 111 30.85 -8.99 -1.15
C MET A 111 31.85 -8.70 -2.25
N LYS A 112 31.73 -9.40 -3.39
CA LYS A 112 32.56 -9.13 -4.58
C LYS A 112 32.30 -7.70 -5.06
N ASN A 113 33.32 -7.03 -5.59
CA ASN A 113 33.22 -5.63 -6.02
C ASN A 113 32.03 -5.35 -6.93
N THR A 114 31.69 -6.25 -7.85
CA THR A 114 30.57 -6.08 -8.80
C THR A 114 29.21 -6.10 -8.10
N SER A 115 28.95 -7.10 -7.26
CA SER A 115 27.70 -7.19 -6.46
C SER A 115 27.63 -6.04 -5.44
N GLN A 116 28.76 -5.67 -4.83
CA GLN A 116 28.82 -4.55 -3.90
C GLN A 116 28.42 -3.22 -4.54
N GLU A 117 28.84 -2.96 -5.79
CA GLU A 117 28.49 -1.74 -6.51
C GLU A 117 27.00 -1.71 -6.87
N ASN A 118 26.45 -2.85 -7.31
CA ASN A 118 25.02 -2.99 -7.61
C ASN A 118 24.17 -2.75 -6.37
N LEU A 119 24.42 -3.49 -5.28
CA LEU A 119 23.67 -3.36 -4.03
C LEU A 119 23.77 -1.95 -3.42
N LYS A 120 24.92 -1.28 -3.53
CA LYS A 120 25.04 0.12 -3.12
C LYS A 120 24.20 1.07 -3.97
N ALA A 121 24.11 0.80 -5.26
CA ALA A 121 23.28 1.60 -6.16
C ALA A 121 21.79 1.41 -5.86
N MET A 122 21.37 0.17 -5.61
CA MET A 122 19.99 -0.16 -5.23
C MET A 122 19.63 0.43 -3.85
N LEU A 123 20.49 0.29 -2.85
CA LEU A 123 20.30 0.89 -1.51
C LEU A 123 20.26 2.44 -1.51
N ALA A 124 20.61 3.09 -2.60
CA ALA A 124 20.50 4.54 -2.74
C ALA A 124 19.13 5.01 -3.21
N TYR A 125 18.29 4.11 -3.74
CA TYR A 125 16.92 4.39 -4.08
C TYR A 125 16.02 4.33 -2.84
N ASP A 126 14.90 5.01 -2.91
CA ASP A 126 13.85 4.91 -1.90
C ASP A 126 13.19 3.52 -2.04
N PRO A 127 13.01 2.75 -0.95
CA PRO A 127 12.37 1.44 -1.00
C PRO A 127 10.99 1.43 -1.67
N GLN A 128 10.22 2.51 -1.54
CA GLN A 128 8.88 2.65 -2.12
C GLN A 128 8.91 3.13 -3.58
N THR A 129 10.00 2.95 -4.31
CA THR A 129 10.13 3.32 -5.72
C THR A 129 10.51 2.14 -6.60
N ALA A 130 10.32 2.28 -7.90
CA ALA A 130 10.73 1.28 -8.89
C ALA A 130 12.22 0.87 -8.75
N GLY A 131 13.07 1.80 -8.32
CA GLY A 131 14.49 1.52 -8.08
C GLY A 131 14.76 0.72 -6.81
N GLY A 132 13.89 0.82 -5.79
CA GLY A 132 13.94 0.01 -4.58
C GLY A 132 13.44 -1.41 -4.81
N LEU A 133 12.37 -1.56 -5.59
CA LEU A 133 11.75 -2.85 -5.90
C LEU A 133 12.46 -3.68 -6.96
N MET A 134 13.29 -3.07 -7.83
CA MET A 134 13.84 -3.77 -8.98
C MET A 134 14.91 -4.78 -8.60
N THR A 135 14.87 -5.96 -9.22
CA THR A 135 16.00 -6.89 -9.27
C THR A 135 16.94 -6.59 -10.43
N THR A 136 18.23 -6.86 -10.26
CA THR A 136 19.24 -6.75 -11.33
C THR A 136 19.47 -8.09 -12.06
N GLU A 137 18.76 -9.14 -11.68
CA GLU A 137 18.91 -10.49 -12.21
C GLU A 137 18.04 -10.74 -13.46
N PHE A 138 18.31 -10.03 -14.52
CA PHE A 138 17.56 -10.11 -15.76
C PHE A 138 18.40 -10.52 -16.96
N ILE A 139 17.76 -11.07 -18.00
CA ILE A 139 18.40 -11.46 -19.24
C ILE A 139 18.23 -10.37 -20.30
N THR A 140 19.35 -9.86 -20.83
CA THR A 140 19.33 -9.04 -22.04
C THR A 140 19.99 -9.73 -23.23
N LEU A 141 19.33 -9.62 -24.38
CA LEU A 141 19.76 -10.19 -25.64
C LEU A 141 20.04 -9.08 -26.67
N LYS A 142 20.98 -9.34 -27.59
CA LYS A 142 21.22 -8.41 -28.69
C LYS A 142 20.21 -8.62 -29.80
N GLU A 143 19.70 -7.55 -30.39
CA GLU A 143 18.71 -7.55 -31.47
C GLU A 143 19.10 -8.37 -32.70
N ASN A 144 20.39 -8.55 -32.97
CA ASN A 144 20.94 -9.27 -34.12
C ASN A 144 21.14 -10.77 -33.87
N LEU A 145 20.87 -11.28 -32.67
CA LEU A 145 20.93 -12.73 -32.40
C LEU A 145 19.83 -13.47 -33.15
N THR A 146 20.16 -14.68 -33.62
CA THR A 146 19.17 -15.61 -34.16
C THR A 146 18.49 -16.40 -33.04
N VAL A 147 17.33 -17.00 -33.35
CA VAL A 147 16.60 -17.88 -32.43
C VAL A 147 17.50 -19.00 -31.90
N SER A 148 18.24 -19.69 -32.81
CA SER A 148 19.17 -20.77 -32.42
C SER A 148 20.28 -20.28 -31.47
N ALA A 149 20.88 -19.13 -31.78
CA ALA A 149 21.91 -18.54 -30.95
C ALA A 149 21.36 -18.12 -29.56
N THR A 150 20.14 -17.62 -29.53
CA THR A 150 19.43 -17.25 -28.28
C THR A 150 19.17 -18.46 -27.40
N LEU A 151 18.62 -19.55 -27.96
CA LEU A 151 18.36 -20.79 -27.22
C LEU A 151 19.64 -21.38 -26.61
N ASN A 152 20.76 -21.35 -27.35
CA ASN A 152 22.04 -21.80 -26.80
C ASN A 152 22.53 -20.91 -25.66
N LYS A 153 22.37 -19.60 -25.80
CA LYS A 153 22.75 -18.65 -24.76
C LYS A 153 21.89 -18.80 -23.49
N LEU A 154 20.59 -19.05 -23.65
CA LEU A 154 19.69 -19.27 -22.51
C LEU A 154 20.06 -20.54 -21.72
N ARG A 155 20.50 -21.61 -22.39
CA ARG A 155 20.99 -22.83 -21.74
C ARG A 155 22.21 -22.62 -20.85
N GLU A 156 23.03 -21.62 -21.19
CA GLU A 156 24.23 -21.27 -20.42
C GLU A 156 23.92 -20.37 -19.24
N ILE A 157 22.91 -19.48 -19.35
CA ILE A 157 22.60 -18.43 -18.38
C ILE A 157 21.48 -18.85 -17.40
N SER A 158 20.56 -19.69 -17.84
CA SER A 158 19.29 -20.05 -17.17
C SER A 158 19.35 -20.48 -15.70
N PRO A 159 20.43 -21.00 -15.13
CA PRO A 159 20.40 -21.41 -13.72
C PRO A 159 20.38 -20.26 -12.70
N ASN A 160 20.63 -19.02 -13.13
CA ASN A 160 20.89 -17.90 -12.22
C ASN A 160 20.05 -16.65 -12.54
N THR A 161 18.89 -16.79 -13.14
CA THR A 161 18.02 -15.66 -13.47
C THR A 161 16.61 -15.90 -12.96
N GLU A 162 16.03 -14.89 -12.37
CA GLU A 162 14.73 -14.95 -11.73
C GLU A 162 13.59 -15.10 -12.76
N VAL A 163 13.66 -14.36 -13.86
CA VAL A 163 12.63 -14.37 -14.91
C VAL A 163 13.20 -14.90 -16.22
N ILE A 164 12.57 -15.93 -16.77
CA ILE A 164 12.95 -16.57 -18.05
C ILE A 164 11.90 -16.36 -19.14
N ASP A 165 10.64 -16.10 -18.79
CA ASP A 165 9.54 -16.01 -19.75
C ASP A 165 9.59 -14.75 -20.60
N THR A 166 10.06 -13.62 -20.06
CA THR A 166 10.19 -12.33 -20.75
C THR A 166 11.65 -11.98 -20.98
N LEU A 167 12.05 -11.90 -22.26
CA LEU A 167 13.42 -11.65 -22.68
C LEU A 167 13.54 -10.24 -23.26
N PHE A 168 14.39 -9.40 -22.65
CA PHE A 168 14.59 -8.02 -23.08
C PHE A 168 15.66 -7.90 -24.15
N ILE A 169 15.39 -7.09 -25.17
CA ILE A 169 16.26 -6.94 -26.34
C ILE A 169 16.88 -5.55 -26.34
N ARG A 170 18.21 -5.51 -26.48
CA ARG A 170 18.99 -4.28 -26.54
C ARG A 170 19.69 -4.10 -27.87
N ASN A 171 19.85 -2.85 -28.27
CA ASN A 171 20.66 -2.48 -29.44
C ASN A 171 22.16 -2.44 -29.12
N VAL A 172 22.95 -2.03 -30.12
CA VAL A 172 24.43 -1.86 -29.99
C VAL A 172 24.83 -0.78 -28.99
N HIS A 173 23.95 0.15 -28.65
CA HIS A 173 24.15 1.21 -27.67
C HIS A 173 23.67 0.83 -26.26
N HIS A 174 23.32 -0.42 -26.05
CA HIS A 174 22.78 -0.98 -24.80
C HIS A 174 21.38 -0.47 -24.43
N SER A 175 20.70 0.30 -25.30
CA SER A 175 19.34 0.75 -25.03
C SER A 175 18.35 -0.39 -25.28
N LEU A 176 17.32 -0.46 -24.43
CA LEU A 176 16.17 -1.37 -24.56
C LEU A 176 15.38 -1.00 -25.82
N VAL A 177 15.22 -1.94 -26.75
CA VAL A 177 14.54 -1.70 -28.04
C VAL A 177 13.35 -2.63 -28.29
N GLY A 178 13.23 -3.67 -27.49
CA GLY A 178 12.12 -4.63 -27.61
C GLY A 178 12.16 -5.68 -26.52
N TRP A 179 11.15 -6.54 -26.57
CA TRP A 179 11.05 -7.73 -25.75
C TRP A 179 10.43 -8.87 -26.56
N ILE A 180 10.66 -10.11 -26.16
CA ILE A 180 10.02 -11.30 -26.68
C ILE A 180 9.59 -12.20 -25.52
N ASP A 181 8.53 -12.96 -25.73
CA ASP A 181 8.18 -14.08 -24.87
C ASP A 181 9.05 -15.29 -25.25
N ILE A 182 9.50 -16.05 -24.27
CA ILE A 182 10.30 -17.26 -24.51
C ILE A 182 9.60 -18.22 -25.48
N ARG A 183 8.26 -18.25 -25.49
CA ARG A 183 7.44 -19.07 -26.37
C ARG A 183 7.64 -18.71 -27.85
N ASP A 184 7.97 -17.47 -28.15
CA ASP A 184 8.23 -17.01 -29.52
C ASP A 184 9.44 -17.71 -30.14
N LEU A 185 10.41 -18.10 -29.30
CA LEU A 185 11.60 -18.86 -29.75
C LEU A 185 11.26 -20.27 -30.26
N PHE A 186 10.10 -20.83 -29.88
CA PHE A 186 9.65 -22.15 -30.33
C PHE A 186 8.80 -22.08 -31.61
N ILE A 187 8.30 -20.88 -31.96
CA ILE A 187 7.39 -20.67 -33.08
C ILE A 187 8.14 -20.22 -34.34
N HIS A 188 9.23 -19.47 -34.15
CA HIS A 188 9.99 -18.88 -35.25
C HIS A 188 11.17 -19.75 -35.71
N ASP A 189 11.58 -19.58 -36.97
CA ASP A 189 12.68 -20.32 -37.57
C ASP A 189 14.02 -20.05 -36.88
N ALA A 190 14.86 -21.10 -36.77
CA ALA A 190 16.11 -21.07 -36.05
C ALA A 190 17.09 -19.96 -36.47
N GLU A 191 17.06 -19.59 -37.78
CA GLU A 191 17.94 -18.57 -38.36
C GLU A 191 17.32 -17.16 -38.37
N MET A 192 16.05 -17.00 -37.91
CA MET A 192 15.39 -15.72 -37.83
C MET A 192 16.00 -14.87 -36.72
N LYS A 193 16.21 -13.57 -36.99
CA LYS A 193 16.76 -12.65 -35.98
C LYS A 193 15.69 -12.15 -35.04
N LEU A 194 16.04 -11.87 -33.79
CA LEU A 194 15.12 -11.33 -32.76
C LEU A 194 14.50 -10.01 -33.22
N SER A 195 15.25 -9.15 -33.92
CA SER A 195 14.77 -7.87 -34.45
C SER A 195 13.64 -8.00 -35.50
N GLU A 196 13.39 -9.18 -36.07
CA GLU A 196 12.38 -9.38 -37.10
C GLU A 196 11.00 -9.66 -36.52
N PHE A 197 10.91 -10.14 -35.23
CA PHE A 197 9.64 -10.49 -34.61
C PHE A 197 9.47 -9.92 -33.16
N MET A 198 10.49 -9.29 -32.59
CA MET A 198 10.37 -8.68 -31.26
C MET A 198 9.24 -7.68 -31.18
N ASN A 199 8.60 -7.58 -30.02
CA ASN A 199 7.66 -6.52 -29.72
C ASN A 199 8.44 -5.23 -29.38
N THR A 200 8.15 -4.16 -30.11
CA THR A 200 8.79 -2.84 -29.92
C THR A 200 7.97 -1.90 -29.04
N GLN A 201 6.74 -2.29 -28.66
CA GLN A 201 5.94 -1.53 -27.72
C GLN A 201 6.40 -1.86 -26.30
N ILE A 202 7.22 -1.00 -25.73
CA ILE A 202 7.79 -1.17 -24.40
C ILE A 202 7.09 -0.21 -23.46
N VAL A 203 6.54 -0.75 -22.37
CA VAL A 203 6.12 0.04 -21.21
C VAL A 203 7.23 -0.12 -20.18
N SER A 204 7.88 0.98 -19.80
CA SER A 204 9.00 0.99 -18.88
C SER A 204 8.88 2.16 -17.93
N VAL A 205 9.51 2.06 -16.75
CA VAL A 205 9.53 3.11 -15.73
C VAL A 205 10.97 3.55 -15.46
N THR A 206 11.15 4.72 -14.83
CA THR A 206 12.44 5.14 -14.29
C THR A 206 12.54 4.78 -12.81
N PRO A 207 13.73 4.69 -12.22
CA PRO A 207 13.91 4.26 -10.82
C PRO A 207 13.18 5.14 -9.79
N GLU A 208 12.88 6.39 -10.14
CA GLU A 208 12.23 7.35 -9.25
C GLU A 208 10.70 7.25 -9.23
N VAL A 209 10.12 6.38 -10.07
CA VAL A 209 8.67 6.18 -10.14
C VAL A 209 8.21 5.46 -8.88
N ASP A 210 7.12 5.94 -8.31
CA ASP A 210 6.48 5.39 -7.13
C ASP A 210 5.96 3.96 -7.36
N GLN A 211 6.04 3.10 -6.34
CA GLN A 211 5.64 1.69 -6.42
C GLN A 211 4.17 1.51 -6.79
N GLU A 212 3.27 2.37 -6.30
CA GLU A 212 1.84 2.34 -6.65
C GLU A 212 1.64 2.57 -8.14
N GLU A 213 2.37 3.53 -8.76
CA GLU A 213 2.29 3.81 -10.19
C GLU A 213 2.82 2.62 -11.01
N VAL A 214 3.88 1.96 -10.56
CA VAL A 214 4.40 0.72 -11.17
C VAL A 214 3.34 -0.37 -11.16
N ALA A 215 2.71 -0.61 -10.02
CA ALA A 215 1.66 -1.61 -9.88
C ALA A 215 0.45 -1.31 -10.77
N GLN A 216 0.03 -0.03 -10.83
CA GLN A 216 -1.03 0.41 -11.74
C GLN A 216 -0.68 0.20 -13.22
N LEU A 217 0.57 0.45 -13.64
CA LEU A 217 1.04 0.21 -15.00
C LEU A 217 1.04 -1.28 -15.34
N SER A 218 1.54 -2.13 -14.43
CA SER A 218 1.50 -3.57 -14.60
C SER A 218 0.07 -4.08 -14.79
N ALA A 219 -0.86 -3.69 -13.90
CA ALA A 219 -2.26 -4.07 -13.97
C ALA A 219 -2.94 -3.56 -15.26
N LYS A 220 -2.65 -2.32 -15.68
CA LYS A 220 -3.26 -1.69 -16.87
C LYS A 220 -2.84 -2.36 -18.16
N TYR A 221 -1.58 -2.77 -18.29
CA TYR A 221 -1.02 -3.33 -19.51
C TYR A 221 -0.84 -4.85 -19.46
N ASN A 222 -1.26 -5.51 -18.35
CA ASN A 222 -1.09 -6.94 -18.07
C ASN A 222 0.38 -7.38 -18.23
N LEU A 223 1.28 -6.65 -17.56
CA LEU A 223 2.70 -6.94 -17.58
C LEU A 223 3.04 -7.92 -16.44
N SER A 224 3.67 -9.03 -16.76
CA SER A 224 4.27 -9.93 -15.77
C SER A 224 5.63 -9.44 -15.27
N VAL A 225 6.26 -8.55 -16.05
CA VAL A 225 7.55 -7.95 -15.71
C VAL A 225 7.57 -6.50 -16.17
N VAL A 226 7.97 -5.57 -15.31
CA VAL A 226 8.11 -4.15 -15.63
C VAL A 226 9.59 -3.79 -15.72
N PRO A 227 10.09 -3.38 -16.91
CA PRO A 227 11.48 -2.97 -17.06
C PRO A 227 11.72 -1.57 -16.48
N VAL A 228 12.76 -1.45 -15.66
CA VAL A 228 13.25 -0.18 -15.11
C VAL A 228 14.42 0.32 -15.95
N VAL A 229 14.29 1.51 -16.50
CA VAL A 229 15.27 2.09 -17.43
C VAL A 229 15.75 3.46 -16.97
N ASN A 230 17.00 3.80 -17.33
CA ASN A 230 17.49 5.17 -17.13
C ASN A 230 17.02 6.11 -18.26
N HIS A 231 17.32 7.39 -18.15
CA HIS A 231 16.99 8.40 -19.17
C HIS A 231 17.56 8.12 -20.58
N ARG A 232 18.52 7.20 -20.71
CA ARG A 232 19.09 6.77 -21.99
C ARG A 232 18.46 5.47 -22.50
N GLN A 233 17.36 5.03 -21.88
CA GLN A 233 16.70 3.76 -22.17
C GLN A 233 17.59 2.54 -21.98
N VAL A 234 18.58 2.60 -21.09
CA VAL A 234 19.38 1.43 -20.68
C VAL A 234 18.64 0.74 -19.55
N LEU A 235 18.42 -0.56 -19.66
CA LEU A 235 17.79 -1.38 -18.64
C LEU A 235 18.70 -1.45 -17.40
N LEU A 236 18.15 -1.04 -16.26
CA LEU A 236 18.82 -1.06 -14.96
C LEU A 236 18.40 -2.27 -14.14
N GLY A 237 17.14 -2.63 -14.19
CA GLY A 237 16.52 -3.72 -13.46
C GLY A 237 15.16 -4.09 -14.05
N ILE A 238 14.54 -5.06 -13.44
CA ILE A 238 13.16 -5.47 -13.72
C ILE A 238 12.41 -5.60 -12.40
N ILE A 239 11.09 -5.42 -12.43
CA ILE A 239 10.19 -5.68 -11.29
C ILE A 239 9.29 -6.82 -11.72
N THR A 240 9.18 -7.85 -10.92
CA THR A 240 8.43 -9.07 -11.22
C THR A 240 6.97 -8.96 -10.76
N ILE A 241 6.12 -9.87 -11.18
CA ILE A 241 4.68 -9.83 -10.85
C ILE A 241 4.42 -10.15 -9.38
N ASP A 242 5.23 -10.97 -8.73
CA ASP A 242 5.18 -11.30 -7.33
C ASP A 242 5.41 -10.04 -6.48
N ASP A 243 6.48 -9.29 -6.70
CA ASP A 243 6.74 -8.01 -6.03
C ASP A 243 5.58 -7.01 -6.24
N ILE A 244 5.01 -6.98 -7.46
CA ILE A 244 3.86 -6.12 -7.76
C ILE A 244 2.62 -6.53 -6.96
N VAL A 245 2.40 -7.82 -6.73
CA VAL A 245 1.29 -8.31 -5.90
C VAL A 245 1.47 -7.88 -4.45
N ASP A 246 2.71 -7.97 -3.93
CA ASP A 246 3.03 -7.54 -2.57
C ASP A 246 2.85 -6.02 -2.40
N VAL A 247 3.34 -5.23 -3.35
CA VAL A 247 3.10 -3.77 -3.38
C VAL A 247 1.60 -3.45 -3.37
N LEU A 248 0.79 -4.13 -4.19
CA LEU A 248 -0.66 -3.91 -4.20
C LEU A 248 -1.29 -4.22 -2.84
N GLN A 249 -0.82 -5.25 -2.16
CA GLN A 249 -1.30 -5.61 -0.83
C GLN A 249 -0.90 -4.57 0.21
N GLU A 250 0.35 -4.11 0.20
CA GLU A 250 0.87 -3.07 1.08
C GLU A 250 0.10 -1.75 0.91
N GLU A 251 -0.08 -1.29 -0.32
CA GLU A 251 -0.82 -0.05 -0.64
C GLU A 251 -2.29 -0.13 -0.18
N TYR A 252 -2.96 -1.26 -0.37
CA TYR A 252 -4.32 -1.45 0.14
C TYR A 252 -4.39 -1.42 1.67
N GLN A 253 -3.43 -2.03 2.36
CA GLN A 253 -3.37 -2.00 3.82
C GLN A 253 -3.10 -0.58 4.33
N GLU A 254 -2.16 0.12 3.70
CA GLU A 254 -1.82 1.50 4.01
C GLU A 254 -3.05 2.42 3.86
N ASP A 255 -3.74 2.36 2.73
CA ASP A 255 -4.96 3.11 2.46
C ASP A 255 -6.03 2.90 3.55
N ILE A 256 -6.25 1.64 3.95
CA ILE A 256 -7.22 1.30 5.01
C ILE A 256 -6.82 1.92 6.34
N LEU A 257 -5.55 1.81 6.73
CA LEU A 257 -5.05 2.36 7.99
C LEU A 257 -5.11 3.89 8.01
N ARG A 258 -4.68 4.54 6.93
CA ARG A 258 -4.71 6.00 6.76
C ARG A 258 -6.14 6.55 6.75
N MET A 259 -7.09 5.88 6.10
CA MET A 259 -8.51 6.24 6.17
C MET A 259 -9.05 6.16 7.60
N GLY A 260 -8.54 5.23 8.41
CA GLY A 260 -8.84 5.10 9.84
C GLY A 260 -8.13 6.13 10.73
N GLY A 261 -7.21 6.95 10.19
CA GLY A 261 -6.39 7.88 10.95
C GLY A 261 -5.31 7.17 11.78
N VAL A 262 -4.86 6.01 11.30
CA VAL A 262 -3.77 5.21 11.90
C VAL A 262 -2.55 5.29 10.99
N GLN A 263 -1.34 5.29 11.55
CA GLN A 263 -0.12 5.25 10.75
C GLN A 263 0.08 3.87 10.11
N GLU A 264 0.62 3.84 8.90
CA GLU A 264 0.89 2.63 8.12
C GLU A 264 1.72 1.58 8.84
N SER A 265 2.66 2.03 9.68
CA SER A 265 3.55 1.17 10.46
C SER A 265 2.93 0.59 11.73
N GLU A 266 1.62 0.73 11.95
CA GLU A 266 0.95 0.17 13.12
C GLU A 266 0.62 -1.31 12.91
N GLU A 267 1.07 -2.16 13.82
CA GLU A 267 0.86 -3.60 13.76
C GLU A 267 -0.10 -4.08 14.84
N ILE A 268 -0.90 -5.10 14.53
CA ILE A 268 -1.76 -5.78 15.50
C ILE A 268 -0.87 -6.58 16.44
N GLY A 269 -0.92 -6.26 17.76
CA GLY A 269 -0.09 -6.94 18.75
C GLY A 269 1.27 -6.29 19.01
N GLY A 270 1.58 -5.18 18.32
CA GLY A 270 2.80 -4.43 18.53
C GLY A 270 2.98 -3.88 19.97
N PRO A 271 4.19 -3.45 20.38
CA PRO A 271 4.48 -2.97 21.72
C PRO A 271 3.61 -1.78 22.10
N PHE A 272 2.98 -1.80 23.27
CA PHE A 272 2.07 -0.75 23.77
C PHE A 272 2.62 0.68 23.64
N ALA A 273 3.90 0.87 23.94
CA ALA A 273 4.52 2.20 23.90
C ALA A 273 4.67 2.74 22.48
N GLU A 274 4.85 1.87 21.48
CA GLU A 274 4.93 2.22 20.06
C GLU A 274 3.55 2.55 19.52
N SER A 275 2.55 1.71 19.76
CA SER A 275 1.16 1.97 19.40
C SER A 275 0.66 3.29 19.98
N LEU A 276 1.02 3.60 21.24
CA LEU A 276 0.67 4.88 21.85
C LEU A 276 1.29 6.06 21.10
N LYS A 277 2.57 5.97 20.72
CA LYS A 277 3.27 7.04 20.00
C LYS A 277 2.68 7.25 18.58
N LYS A 278 2.23 6.18 17.94
CA LYS A 278 1.68 6.22 16.58
C LYS A 278 0.25 6.77 16.55
N ARG A 279 -0.60 6.45 17.52
CA ARG A 279 -2.02 6.85 17.57
C ARG A 279 -2.27 8.18 18.30
N LEU A 280 -1.54 8.47 19.37
CA LEU A 280 -1.81 9.64 20.21
C LEU A 280 -1.76 10.97 19.47
N PRO A 281 -0.80 11.23 18.55
CA PRO A 281 -0.76 12.50 17.80
C PRO A 281 -2.04 12.75 17.02
N TRP A 282 -2.58 11.75 16.33
CA TRP A 282 -3.83 11.84 15.56
C TRP A 282 -5.04 12.09 16.46
N LEU A 283 -5.11 11.45 17.62
CA LEU A 283 -6.16 11.69 18.61
C LEU A 283 -6.09 13.11 19.18
N MET A 284 -4.88 13.67 19.36
CA MET A 284 -4.71 15.05 19.80
C MET A 284 -5.15 16.06 18.71
N ILE A 285 -4.84 15.80 17.44
CA ILE A 285 -5.35 16.62 16.34
C ILE A 285 -6.88 16.56 16.31
N ASN A 286 -7.46 15.37 16.44
CA ASN A 286 -8.91 15.19 16.46
C ASN A 286 -9.55 15.93 17.66
N LEU A 287 -8.90 15.94 18.81
CA LEU A 287 -9.38 16.72 19.97
C LEU A 287 -9.40 18.23 19.69
N VAL A 288 -8.35 18.76 19.02
CA VAL A 288 -8.30 20.19 18.64
C VAL A 288 -9.42 20.53 17.67
N THR A 289 -9.66 19.67 16.68
CA THR A 289 -10.75 19.87 15.69
C THR A 289 -12.14 19.74 16.34
N ALA A 290 -12.31 18.86 17.32
CA ALA A 290 -13.55 18.76 18.12
C ALA A 290 -13.82 20.04 18.94
N PHE A 291 -12.77 20.69 19.47
CA PHE A 291 -12.95 22.01 20.11
C PHE A 291 -13.40 23.09 19.12
N LEU A 292 -12.96 23.03 17.86
CA LEU A 292 -13.42 23.96 16.82
C LEU A 292 -14.92 23.77 16.54
N ALA A 293 -15.37 22.54 16.43
CA ALA A 293 -16.79 22.23 16.29
C ALA A 293 -17.60 22.69 17.52
N SER A 294 -17.10 22.46 18.73
CA SER A 294 -17.70 22.92 19.98
C SER A 294 -17.79 24.46 20.06
N ALA A 295 -16.74 25.17 19.63
CA ALA A 295 -16.75 26.62 19.56
C ALA A 295 -17.84 27.15 18.59
N THR A 296 -18.10 26.41 17.50
CA THR A 296 -19.19 26.73 16.57
C THR A 296 -20.55 26.62 17.24
N VAL A 297 -20.79 25.56 18.05
CA VAL A 297 -22.02 25.39 18.81
C VAL A 297 -22.22 26.52 19.82
N ALA A 298 -21.14 26.97 20.50
CA ALA A 298 -21.18 28.06 21.48
C ALA A 298 -21.66 29.39 20.87
N LEU A 299 -21.49 29.62 19.58
CA LEU A 299 -22.01 30.81 18.91
C LEU A 299 -23.57 30.88 18.92
N PHE A 300 -24.24 29.74 19.13
CA PHE A 300 -25.68 29.62 19.12
C PHE A 300 -26.29 29.29 20.49
N ASP A 301 -25.56 29.56 21.59
CA ASP A 301 -25.97 29.22 22.94
C ASP A 301 -27.34 29.85 23.31
N ASP A 302 -27.56 31.11 22.94
CA ASP A 302 -28.84 31.79 23.13
C ASP A 302 -30.03 31.14 22.37
N THR A 303 -29.74 30.55 21.21
CA THR A 303 -30.75 29.86 20.39
C THR A 303 -31.08 28.49 20.99
N ILE A 304 -30.06 27.76 21.40
CA ILE A 304 -30.19 26.44 22.02
C ILE A 304 -30.92 26.56 23.39
N SER A 305 -30.60 27.58 24.18
CA SER A 305 -31.25 27.81 25.48
C SER A 305 -32.77 28.07 25.35
N LYS A 306 -33.22 28.67 24.23
CA LYS A 306 -34.63 28.88 23.95
C LYS A 306 -35.33 27.65 23.43
N VAL A 307 -34.62 26.79 22.68
CA VAL A 307 -35.16 25.57 22.06
C VAL A 307 -34.21 24.40 22.37
N VAL A 308 -34.35 23.82 23.55
CA VAL A 308 -33.44 22.74 24.05
C VAL A 308 -33.45 21.51 23.11
N ALA A 309 -34.50 21.28 22.37
CA ALA A 309 -34.55 20.23 21.34
C ALA A 309 -33.41 20.29 20.34
N LEU A 310 -32.87 21.50 20.04
CA LEU A 310 -31.74 21.66 19.12
C LEU A 310 -30.50 20.93 19.60
N ALA A 311 -30.24 20.91 20.89
CA ALA A 311 -29.11 20.20 21.45
C ALA A 311 -29.20 18.67 21.24
N ALA A 312 -30.42 18.11 21.35
CA ALA A 312 -30.65 16.67 21.14
C ALA A 312 -30.56 16.25 19.66
N ILE A 313 -30.90 17.16 18.74
CA ILE A 313 -30.92 16.90 17.29
C ILE A 313 -29.54 17.09 16.67
N SER A 314 -28.74 18.01 17.18
CA SER A 314 -27.43 18.39 16.64
C SER A 314 -26.51 17.21 16.32
N PRO A 315 -26.30 16.23 17.22
CA PRO A 315 -25.44 15.08 16.95
C PRO A 315 -25.95 14.18 15.81
N ILE A 316 -27.27 14.15 15.59
CA ILE A 316 -27.87 13.36 14.50
C ILE A 316 -27.49 13.96 13.15
N ILE A 317 -27.57 15.29 13.04
CA ILE A 317 -27.29 15.99 11.78
C ILE A 317 -25.79 15.91 11.45
N THR A 318 -24.92 16.23 12.41
CA THR A 318 -23.46 16.24 12.18
C THR A 318 -22.95 14.83 11.91
N GLY A 319 -23.33 13.82 12.69
CA GLY A 319 -22.95 12.44 12.46
C GLY A 319 -23.31 11.90 11.07
N MET A 320 -24.48 12.30 10.55
CA MET A 320 -24.89 11.91 9.19
C MET A 320 -24.06 12.61 8.10
N GLY A 321 -23.64 13.85 8.33
CA GLY A 321 -22.72 14.55 7.43
C GLY A 321 -21.36 13.85 7.32
N GLY A 322 -20.77 13.47 8.45
CA GLY A 322 -19.54 12.71 8.51
C GLY A 322 -19.62 11.36 7.80
N ASN A 323 -20.73 10.63 8.00
CA ASN A 323 -20.95 9.36 7.29
C ASN A 323 -21.04 9.54 5.76
N SER A 324 -21.75 10.57 5.29
CA SER A 324 -21.84 10.89 3.85
C SER A 324 -20.47 11.23 3.28
N ALA A 325 -19.69 12.00 4.02
CA ALA A 325 -18.33 12.39 3.64
C ALA A 325 -17.40 11.18 3.54
N SER A 326 -17.42 10.27 4.51
CA SER A 326 -16.62 9.04 4.52
C SER A 326 -17.00 8.10 3.37
N GLN A 327 -18.30 7.98 3.03
CA GLN A 327 -18.73 7.19 1.88
C GLN A 327 -18.20 7.75 0.56
N THR A 328 -18.26 9.06 0.37
CA THR A 328 -17.73 9.70 -0.85
C THR A 328 -16.20 9.62 -0.89
N LEU A 329 -15.53 9.85 0.25
CA LEU A 329 -14.08 9.71 0.38
C LEU A 329 -13.61 8.32 -0.07
N ALA A 330 -14.21 7.26 0.45
CA ALA A 330 -13.83 5.89 0.11
C ALA A 330 -13.95 5.60 -1.39
N LEU A 331 -15.02 6.09 -2.03
CA LEU A 331 -15.22 5.94 -3.48
C LEU A 331 -14.20 6.75 -4.29
N VAL A 332 -13.83 7.94 -3.81
CA VAL A 332 -12.86 8.80 -4.50
C VAL A 332 -11.44 8.24 -4.39
N ILE A 333 -11.03 7.78 -3.19
CA ILE A 333 -9.73 7.11 -3.01
C ILE A 333 -9.64 5.89 -3.91
N GLN A 334 -10.65 5.01 -3.89
CA GLN A 334 -10.70 3.86 -4.80
C GLN A 334 -10.63 4.27 -6.28
N GLY A 335 -11.32 5.35 -6.67
CA GLY A 335 -11.29 5.86 -8.05
C GLY A 335 -9.92 6.40 -8.45
N ILE A 336 -9.20 6.99 -7.50
CA ILE A 336 -7.83 7.49 -7.69
C ILE A 336 -6.86 6.31 -7.84
N ALA A 337 -6.91 5.32 -6.93
CA ALA A 337 -6.08 4.12 -6.97
C ALA A 337 -6.28 3.31 -8.27
N LEU A 338 -7.50 3.27 -8.81
CA LEU A 338 -7.78 2.63 -10.09
C LEU A 338 -7.45 3.50 -11.32
N GLY A 339 -6.90 4.70 -11.15
CA GLY A 339 -6.60 5.63 -12.24
C GLY A 339 -7.82 6.11 -13.04
N LYS A 340 -9.03 6.02 -12.43
CA LYS A 340 -10.32 6.36 -13.08
C LYS A 340 -10.78 7.79 -12.83
N LEU A 341 -10.13 8.53 -11.94
CA LEU A 341 -10.51 9.89 -11.56
C LEU A 341 -9.45 10.91 -11.93
N ASP A 342 -9.84 11.92 -12.74
CA ASP A 342 -9.04 13.11 -13.02
C ASP A 342 -9.89 14.37 -12.76
N LEU A 343 -9.30 15.34 -12.04
CA LEU A 343 -9.94 16.63 -11.69
C LEU A 343 -10.52 17.40 -12.88
N LYS A 344 -9.99 17.19 -14.09
CA LYS A 344 -10.37 17.99 -15.26
C LYS A 344 -11.56 17.44 -16.04
N GLU A 345 -11.83 16.14 -15.95
CA GLU A 345 -12.81 15.47 -16.81
C GLU A 345 -14.12 15.10 -16.10
N ASP A 346 -14.16 15.09 -14.74
CA ASP A 346 -15.23 14.46 -13.96
C ASP A 346 -16.30 15.41 -13.40
N ARG A 347 -16.55 16.55 -14.05
CA ARG A 347 -17.62 17.48 -13.60
C ARG A 347 -19.01 16.84 -13.47
N ASN A 348 -19.29 15.84 -14.30
CA ASN A 348 -20.56 15.11 -14.25
C ASN A 348 -20.65 14.21 -13.01
N LEU A 349 -19.50 13.67 -12.56
CA LEU A 349 -19.45 12.83 -11.37
C LEU A 349 -19.68 13.67 -10.11
N VAL A 350 -19.04 14.84 -10.00
CA VAL A 350 -19.28 15.79 -8.90
C VAL A 350 -20.75 16.15 -8.81
N PHE A 351 -21.39 16.51 -9.93
CA PHE A 351 -22.81 16.85 -9.95
C PHE A 351 -23.69 15.66 -9.52
N LYS A 352 -23.35 14.45 -9.97
CA LYS A 352 -24.05 13.22 -9.57
C LYS A 352 -23.93 13.00 -8.05
N GLU A 353 -22.75 13.15 -7.46
CA GLU A 353 -22.52 12.97 -6.02
C GLU A 353 -23.30 14.01 -5.19
N ILE A 354 -23.31 15.27 -5.62
CA ILE A 354 -24.10 16.32 -4.94
C ILE A 354 -25.60 16.00 -4.99
N VAL A 355 -26.12 15.62 -6.16
CA VAL A 355 -27.53 15.27 -6.30
C VAL A 355 -27.88 14.05 -5.46
N LEU A 356 -27.01 13.03 -5.44
CA LEU A 356 -27.18 11.84 -4.62
C LEU A 356 -27.22 12.21 -3.13
N ALA A 357 -26.30 13.06 -2.67
CA ALA A 357 -26.24 13.53 -1.29
C ALA A 357 -27.50 14.33 -0.90
N LEU A 358 -28.01 15.19 -1.78
CA LEU A 358 -29.25 15.93 -1.55
C LEU A 358 -30.46 14.98 -1.44
N VAL A 359 -30.55 13.96 -2.30
CA VAL A 359 -31.63 12.97 -2.26
C VAL A 359 -31.53 12.13 -0.99
N ASN A 360 -30.34 11.65 -0.64
CA ASN A 360 -30.10 10.92 0.60
C ASN A 360 -30.43 11.78 1.84
N GLY A 361 -29.99 13.07 1.81
CA GLY A 361 -30.30 14.04 2.85
C GLY A 361 -31.80 14.32 3.02
N PHE A 362 -32.53 14.35 1.90
CA PHE A 362 -33.99 14.49 1.94
C PHE A 362 -34.65 13.28 2.64
N PHE A 363 -34.33 12.06 2.21
CA PHE A 363 -34.96 10.86 2.78
C PHE A 363 -34.57 10.63 4.24
N THR A 364 -33.30 10.74 4.58
CA THR A 364 -32.81 10.59 5.97
C THR A 364 -33.31 11.72 6.85
N GLY A 365 -33.32 12.95 6.32
CA GLY A 365 -33.89 14.11 6.98
C GLY A 365 -35.40 13.99 7.22
N LEU A 366 -36.15 13.44 6.25
CA LEU A 366 -37.58 13.19 6.39
C LEU A 366 -37.89 12.19 7.51
N ILE A 367 -37.11 11.10 7.60
CA ILE A 367 -37.26 10.13 8.68
C ILE A 367 -36.98 10.80 10.03
N ALA A 368 -35.85 11.54 10.13
CA ALA A 368 -35.51 12.27 11.35
C ALA A 368 -36.58 13.31 11.72
N ALA A 369 -37.14 14.04 10.72
CA ALA A 369 -38.19 15.03 10.91
C ALA A 369 -39.47 14.42 11.42
N ILE A 370 -39.88 13.24 10.92
CA ILE A 370 -41.07 12.52 11.43
C ILE A 370 -40.90 12.16 12.90
N VAL A 371 -39.75 11.60 13.26
CA VAL A 371 -39.41 11.26 14.64
C VAL A 371 -39.46 12.51 15.53
N MET A 372 -38.82 13.60 15.09
CA MET A 372 -38.81 14.87 15.84
C MET A 372 -40.20 15.49 15.96
N PHE A 373 -41.04 15.40 14.92
CA PHE A 373 -42.42 15.86 14.98
C PHE A 373 -43.23 15.10 16.01
N VAL A 374 -43.05 13.78 16.11
CA VAL A 374 -43.74 12.97 17.13
C VAL A 374 -43.35 13.38 18.55
N PHE A 375 -42.07 13.65 18.79
CA PHE A 375 -41.58 14.00 20.14
C PHE A 375 -41.85 15.45 20.53
N TYR A 376 -41.64 16.40 19.61
CA TYR A 376 -41.67 17.83 19.91
C TYR A 376 -42.92 18.56 19.38
N GLN A 377 -43.76 17.92 18.56
CA GLN A 377 -45.00 18.47 17.99
C GLN A 377 -44.79 19.83 17.29
N ASN A 378 -43.58 20.08 16.74
CA ASN A 378 -43.21 21.34 16.10
C ASN A 378 -42.90 21.12 14.61
N PHE A 379 -43.78 21.62 13.74
CA PHE A 379 -43.65 21.45 12.30
C PHE A 379 -42.44 22.19 11.72
N TYR A 380 -42.18 23.42 12.20
CA TYR A 380 -41.05 24.20 11.68
C TYR A 380 -39.71 23.61 12.05
N LEU A 381 -39.57 23.06 13.25
CA LEU A 381 -38.38 22.33 13.67
C LEU A 381 -38.13 21.11 12.77
N SER A 382 -39.20 20.39 12.42
CA SER A 382 -39.10 19.24 11.50
C SER A 382 -38.64 19.64 10.10
N VAL A 383 -39.13 20.76 9.57
CA VAL A 383 -38.67 21.28 8.26
C VAL A 383 -37.20 21.68 8.29
N ILE A 384 -36.76 22.33 9.38
CA ILE A 384 -35.34 22.73 9.54
C ILE A 384 -34.43 21.50 9.57
N VAL A 385 -34.85 20.42 10.23
CA VAL A 385 -34.09 19.16 10.26
C VAL A 385 -33.88 18.60 8.85
N VAL A 386 -34.93 18.59 8.00
CA VAL A 386 -34.78 18.13 6.60
C VAL A 386 -33.83 19.01 5.84
N LEU A 387 -33.97 20.32 5.92
CA LEU A 387 -33.10 21.26 5.18
C LEU A 387 -31.66 21.18 5.66
N ALA A 388 -31.44 21.13 6.97
CA ALA A 388 -30.09 21.00 7.55
C ALA A 388 -29.42 19.67 7.15
N MET A 389 -30.16 18.57 7.15
CA MET A 389 -29.70 17.26 6.73
C MET A 389 -29.25 17.28 5.25
N MET A 390 -30.10 17.85 4.36
CA MET A 390 -29.74 17.99 2.94
C MET A 390 -28.47 18.82 2.74
N ILE A 391 -28.36 19.96 3.42
CA ILE A 391 -27.18 20.82 3.33
C ILE A 391 -25.94 20.09 3.85
N ASN A 392 -26.04 19.44 5.01
CA ASN A 392 -24.90 18.80 5.65
C ASN A 392 -24.40 17.59 4.85
N LEU A 393 -25.29 16.74 4.31
CA LEU A 393 -24.88 15.63 3.46
C LEU A 393 -24.25 16.12 2.14
N ALA A 394 -24.79 17.21 1.56
CA ALA A 394 -24.19 17.80 0.35
C ALA A 394 -22.80 18.39 0.63
N CYS A 395 -22.59 19.04 1.78
CA CYS A 395 -21.27 19.48 2.23
C CYS A 395 -20.34 18.27 2.42
N GLY A 396 -20.81 17.21 3.07
CA GLY A 396 -20.05 15.97 3.24
C GLY A 396 -19.56 15.39 1.92
N ALA A 397 -20.45 15.26 0.94
CA ALA A 397 -20.09 14.78 -0.39
C ALA A 397 -19.08 15.68 -1.10
N LEU A 398 -19.23 17.01 -0.98
CA LEU A 398 -18.28 17.98 -1.56
C LEU A 398 -16.89 17.83 -0.95
N PHE A 399 -16.77 17.80 0.37
CA PHE A 399 -15.47 17.65 1.03
C PHE A 399 -14.87 16.26 0.80
N GLY A 400 -15.66 15.20 0.88
CA GLY A 400 -15.23 13.84 0.57
C GLY A 400 -14.73 13.67 -0.85
N TYR A 401 -15.25 14.48 -1.80
CA TYR A 401 -14.79 14.46 -3.19
C TYR A 401 -13.56 15.33 -3.44
N PHE A 402 -13.60 16.59 -3.01
CA PHE A 402 -12.55 17.56 -3.39
C PHE A 402 -11.29 17.46 -2.56
N VAL A 403 -11.37 17.11 -1.28
CA VAL A 403 -10.20 17.09 -0.40
C VAL A 403 -9.14 16.10 -0.88
N PRO A 404 -9.44 14.81 -1.14
CA PRO A 404 -8.43 13.89 -1.64
C PRO A 404 -7.85 14.28 -3.00
N LEU A 405 -8.67 14.84 -3.90
CA LEU A 405 -8.19 15.30 -5.20
C LEU A 405 -7.26 16.54 -5.09
N ILE A 406 -7.52 17.44 -4.16
CA ILE A 406 -6.65 18.58 -3.89
C ILE A 406 -5.30 18.08 -3.34
N ILE A 407 -5.33 17.14 -2.41
CA ILE A 407 -4.12 16.55 -1.82
C ILE A 407 -3.28 15.84 -2.90
N LYS A 408 -3.92 15.10 -3.80
CA LYS A 408 -3.25 14.51 -4.98
C LYS A 408 -2.57 15.57 -5.86
N THR A 409 -3.21 16.72 -6.09
CA THR A 409 -2.56 17.79 -6.89
C THR A 409 -1.37 18.43 -6.20
N LEU A 410 -1.28 18.33 -4.89
CA LEU A 410 -0.13 18.76 -4.09
C LEU A 410 0.99 17.70 -4.04
N HIS A 411 0.86 16.60 -4.80
CA HIS A 411 1.78 15.48 -4.80
C HIS A 411 1.95 14.86 -3.41
N GLN A 412 0.85 14.80 -2.67
CA GLN A 412 0.73 14.13 -1.39
C GLN A 412 -0.28 12.99 -1.54
N ASP A 413 -0.13 11.96 -0.72
CA ASP A 413 -1.03 10.83 -0.74
C ASP A 413 -2.48 11.27 -0.39
N PRO A 414 -3.46 10.96 -1.27
CA PRO A 414 -4.87 11.27 -1.05
C PRO A 414 -5.48 10.65 0.21
N ALA A 415 -4.99 9.49 0.65
CA ALA A 415 -5.45 8.83 1.88
C ALA A 415 -5.12 9.63 3.14
N LEU A 416 -4.11 10.54 3.09
CA LEU A 416 -3.85 11.54 4.13
C LEU A 416 -5.01 12.53 4.32
N ALA A 417 -5.95 12.61 3.38
CA ALA A 417 -7.22 13.32 3.53
C ALA A 417 -8.09 12.70 4.62
N SER A 418 -7.46 12.40 5.75
CA SER A 418 -8.04 11.61 6.81
C SER A 418 -9.45 12.06 7.14
N THR A 419 -10.27 11.12 7.50
CA THR A 419 -11.64 11.30 8.01
C THR A 419 -11.75 12.46 9.02
N ILE A 420 -10.65 12.79 9.75
CA ILE A 420 -10.59 13.85 10.74
C ILE A 420 -10.85 15.23 10.14
N PHE A 421 -10.17 15.59 9.06
CA PHE A 421 -10.35 16.91 8.43
C PHE A 421 -11.72 17.04 7.78
N ILE A 422 -12.18 15.97 7.15
CA ILE A 422 -13.46 15.93 6.44
C ILE A 422 -14.62 15.96 7.46
N THR A 423 -14.55 15.14 8.54
CA THR A 423 -15.57 15.16 9.59
C THR A 423 -15.60 16.48 10.35
N THR A 424 -14.44 17.10 10.60
CA THR A 424 -14.38 18.43 11.20
C THR A 424 -15.12 19.46 10.33
N ALA A 425 -14.88 19.45 9.03
CA ALA A 425 -15.53 20.37 8.10
C ALA A 425 -17.06 20.15 8.10
N THR A 426 -17.50 18.88 8.07
CA THR A 426 -18.94 18.55 8.11
C THR A 426 -19.58 18.87 9.44
N ASP A 427 -18.87 18.71 10.56
CA ASP A 427 -19.37 19.07 11.89
C ASP A 427 -19.57 20.59 12.00
N VAL A 428 -18.53 21.37 11.68
CA VAL A 428 -18.60 22.83 11.73
C VAL A 428 -19.69 23.38 10.82
N LEU A 429 -19.72 22.93 9.56
CA LEU A 429 -20.73 23.38 8.59
C LEU A 429 -22.12 22.83 8.91
N GLY A 430 -22.22 21.63 9.42
CA GLY A 430 -23.48 21.03 9.88
C GLY A 430 -24.09 21.79 11.04
N TYR A 431 -23.29 22.17 12.05
CA TYR A 431 -23.74 23.03 13.14
C TYR A 431 -24.13 24.43 12.64
N LEU A 432 -23.32 25.05 11.79
CA LEU A 432 -23.62 26.35 11.20
C LEU A 432 -24.94 26.32 10.40
N ALA A 433 -25.13 25.31 9.57
CA ALA A 433 -26.35 25.17 8.77
C ALA A 433 -27.58 24.93 9.65
N PHE A 434 -27.49 23.95 10.57
CA PHE A 434 -28.62 23.59 11.41
C PHE A 434 -29.01 24.68 12.41
N LEU A 435 -28.05 25.12 13.22
CA LEU A 435 -28.30 26.12 14.25
C LEU A 435 -28.53 27.50 13.64
N GLY A 436 -27.89 27.81 12.51
CA GLY A 436 -28.11 29.03 11.76
C GLY A 436 -29.53 29.09 11.19
N LEU A 437 -30.06 28.01 10.59
CA LEU A 437 -31.44 27.89 10.17
C LEU A 437 -32.39 28.00 11.37
N ALA A 438 -32.08 27.33 12.48
CA ALA A 438 -32.87 27.40 13.70
C ALA A 438 -32.94 28.84 14.26
N GLN A 439 -31.84 29.59 14.22
CA GLN A 439 -31.77 30.99 14.63
C GLN A 439 -32.62 31.90 13.74
N VAL A 440 -32.56 31.72 12.42
CA VAL A 440 -33.36 32.50 11.45
C VAL A 440 -34.86 32.24 11.64
N PHE A 441 -35.24 30.99 11.86
CA PHE A 441 -36.63 30.58 12.04
C PHE A 441 -37.07 30.55 13.52
N LEU A 442 -36.26 31.06 14.44
CA LEU A 442 -36.56 31.06 15.87
C LEU A 442 -37.96 31.60 16.22
N PRO A 443 -38.46 32.71 15.62
CA PRO A 443 -39.80 33.21 15.91
C PRO A 443 -40.93 32.26 15.53
N LEU A 444 -40.69 31.26 14.69
CA LEU A 444 -41.67 30.26 14.28
C LEU A 444 -41.55 28.96 15.05
N ILE A 445 -40.43 28.75 15.75
CA ILE A 445 -40.17 27.54 16.53
C ILE A 445 -40.58 27.71 17.99
N VAL A 446 -40.39 28.92 18.55
CA VAL A 446 -40.79 29.34 19.91
C VAL A 446 -42.26 29.83 19.87
#